data_e7491247c2839f726cbd0fc9f52b0209
#
_entry.id   e7491247c2839f726cbd0fc9f52b0209
#
_cell.length_a   1.000
_cell.length_b   1.000
_cell.length_c   1.000
_cell.angle_alpha   90.00
_cell.angle_beta   90.00
_cell.angle_gamma   90.00
#
_symmetry.space_group_name_H-M   'P 1'
#
loop_
_entity.id
_entity.type
_entity.pdbx_description
1 polymer ?
#
loop_
_entity_poly.entity_id
_entity_poly.type
_entity_poly.pdbx_seq_one_letter_code
_entity_poly.pdbx_strand_id
1 'polypeptide(L)'
;MKTFNTVFLTTLLLLLASCAGREFKDREPVIDRDLNGTWLIRKAELGGKKHPLQPTFELQIAGSQYRAGTPPPSDRGKIILFGDELAGQAARMDVVGEDGPNKGKRYPAIYRFVGRELEICYDLSEKERPSEFVSREGTMLFRVTYYKK
;
A
#
# COMPACT_ATOMS: atom_id res chain seq x y z
N MET A 1 -75.70 37.51 3.99
CA MET A 1 -74.78 37.48 2.89
C MET A 1 -73.54 36.72 3.32
N LYS A 2 -73.24 35.65 2.59
CA LYS A 2 -72.38 34.56 3.03
C LYS A 2 -70.94 34.88 2.61
N THR A 3 -70.00 34.93 3.56
CA THR A 3 -68.57 35.00 3.30
C THR A 3 -67.99 33.61 3.41
N PHE A 4 -67.47 33.11 2.29
CA PHE A 4 -66.74 31.87 2.22
C PHE A 4 -65.31 32.05 2.72
N ASN A 5 -64.97 31.33 3.78
CA ASN A 5 -63.61 31.28 4.31
C ASN A 5 -62.89 30.09 3.67
N THR A 6 -62.02 30.41 2.75
CA THR A 6 -61.19 29.37 2.11
C THR A 6 -59.92 29.17 2.96
N VAL A 7 -59.89 28.05 3.64
CA VAL A 7 -58.70 27.59 4.38
C VAL A 7 -57.74 26.98 3.39
N PHE A 8 -56.60 27.67 3.12
CA PHE A 8 -55.47 27.08 2.38
C PHE A 8 -54.72 26.15 3.28
N LEU A 9 -54.84 24.86 3.05
CA LEU A 9 -54.07 23.82 3.70
C LEU A 9 -52.75 23.68 2.94
N THR A 10 -51.70 24.34 3.43
CA THR A 10 -50.32 24.18 2.91
C THR A 10 -49.74 22.87 3.43
N THR A 11 -49.76 21.86 2.59
CA THR A 11 -49.05 20.60 2.85
C THR A 11 -47.54 20.85 2.72
N LEU A 12 -46.87 20.96 3.87
CA LEU A 12 -45.41 21.00 3.95
C LEU A 12 -44.85 19.60 3.67
N LEU A 13 -44.40 19.39 2.45
CA LEU A 13 -43.72 18.16 2.03
C LEU A 13 -42.30 18.15 2.63
N LEU A 14 -42.11 17.46 3.75
CA LEU A 14 -40.79 17.16 4.31
C LEU A 14 -40.07 16.21 3.36
N LEU A 15 -39.15 16.76 2.56
CA LEU A 15 -38.14 15.98 1.85
C LEU A 15 -37.12 15.48 2.89
N LEU A 16 -37.35 14.27 3.37
CA LEU A 16 -36.30 13.50 4.08
C LEU A 16 -35.20 13.19 3.07
N ALA A 17 -34.17 14.01 3.06
CA ALA A 17 -32.92 13.70 2.40
C ALA A 17 -32.33 12.48 3.13
N SER A 18 -32.62 11.30 2.60
CA SER A 18 -31.93 10.07 2.98
C SER A 18 -30.46 10.25 2.60
N CYS A 19 -29.63 10.64 3.57
CA CYS A 19 -28.20 10.42 3.48
C CYS A 19 -27.98 8.92 3.48
N ALA A 20 -28.07 8.32 2.29
CA ALA A 20 -27.57 6.97 2.08
C ALA A 20 -26.07 7.01 2.44
N GLY A 21 -25.77 6.60 3.67
CA GLY A 21 -24.43 6.28 4.06
C GLY A 21 -23.88 5.33 3.00
N ARG A 22 -22.83 5.76 2.29
CA ARG A 22 -22.10 4.83 1.45
C ARG A 22 -21.56 3.77 2.41
N GLU A 23 -22.22 2.63 2.44
CA GLU A 23 -21.67 1.42 3.01
C GLU A 23 -20.25 1.30 2.41
N PHE A 24 -19.28 1.41 3.28
CA PHE A 24 -17.89 1.07 2.96
C PHE A 24 -17.91 -0.44 2.75
N LYS A 25 -18.27 -0.85 1.53
CA LYS A 25 -18.21 -2.24 1.14
C LYS A 25 -16.77 -2.65 1.34
N ASP A 26 -16.52 -3.52 2.31
CA ASP A 26 -15.21 -4.11 2.54
C ASP A 26 -14.71 -4.62 1.18
N ARG A 27 -13.80 -3.86 0.58
CA ARG A 27 -13.22 -4.28 -0.70
C ARG A 27 -12.36 -5.48 -0.39
N GLU A 28 -12.61 -6.57 -1.11
CA GLU A 28 -11.74 -7.72 -1.07
C GLU A 28 -10.29 -7.26 -1.20
N PRO A 29 -9.37 -7.81 -0.38
CA PRO A 29 -7.97 -7.42 -0.45
C PRO A 29 -7.43 -7.65 -1.87
N VAL A 30 -6.83 -6.64 -2.44
CA VAL A 30 -6.15 -6.76 -3.72
C VAL A 30 -4.94 -7.68 -3.52
N ILE A 31 -4.83 -8.72 -4.34
CA ILE A 31 -3.73 -9.68 -4.30
C ILE A 31 -3.05 -9.67 -5.66
N ASP A 32 -1.76 -9.36 -5.68
CA ASP A 32 -0.91 -9.56 -6.84
C ASP A 32 -0.18 -10.89 -6.68
N ARG A 33 -0.59 -11.89 -7.47
CA ARG A 33 -0.04 -13.24 -7.39
C ARG A 33 1.41 -13.33 -7.85
N ASP A 34 1.86 -12.40 -8.66
CA ASP A 34 3.24 -12.35 -9.15
C ASP A 34 4.22 -11.96 -8.04
N LEU A 35 3.74 -11.25 -7.02
CA LEU A 35 4.52 -10.97 -5.81
C LEU A 35 4.82 -12.22 -4.99
N ASN A 36 4.00 -13.27 -5.06
CA ASN A 36 4.20 -14.48 -4.25
C ASN A 36 5.52 -15.16 -4.56
N GLY A 37 6.21 -15.57 -3.51
CA GLY A 37 7.46 -16.32 -3.61
C GLY A 37 8.53 -15.84 -2.65
N THR A 38 9.73 -16.36 -2.84
CA THR A 38 10.93 -15.96 -2.11
C THR A 38 11.81 -15.13 -3.02
N TRP A 39 12.17 -13.96 -2.54
CA TRP A 39 12.91 -12.95 -3.26
C TRP A 39 14.25 -12.68 -2.56
N LEU A 40 15.33 -12.67 -3.34
CA LEU A 40 16.68 -12.39 -2.86
C LEU A 40 17.12 -11.00 -3.31
N ILE A 41 17.83 -10.27 -2.44
CA ILE A 41 18.28 -8.92 -2.76
C ILE A 41 19.40 -8.98 -3.79
N ARG A 42 19.24 -8.21 -4.87
CA ARG A 42 20.28 -8.00 -5.89
C ARG A 42 20.98 -6.65 -5.73
N LYS A 43 20.22 -5.61 -5.40
CA LYS A 43 20.70 -4.25 -5.26
C LYS A 43 19.86 -3.52 -4.22
N ALA A 44 20.51 -2.69 -3.41
CA ALA A 44 19.81 -1.81 -2.47
C ALA A 44 20.52 -0.45 -2.40
N GLU A 45 19.71 0.61 -2.28
CA GLU A 45 20.15 2.00 -2.15
C GLU A 45 19.29 2.68 -1.08
N LEU A 46 19.94 3.38 -0.16
CA LEU A 46 19.27 4.18 0.88
C LEU A 46 19.85 5.60 0.88
N GLY A 47 19.00 6.60 0.80
CA GLY A 47 19.41 7.99 0.85
C GLY A 47 20.45 8.35 -0.22
N GLY A 48 20.30 7.83 -1.45
CA GLY A 48 21.21 8.07 -2.57
C GLY A 48 22.50 7.27 -2.53
N LYS A 49 22.73 6.42 -1.51
CA LYS A 49 23.94 5.62 -1.35
C LYS A 49 23.66 4.13 -1.47
N LYS A 50 24.64 3.38 -1.99
CA LYS A 50 24.57 1.91 -1.98
C LYS A 50 24.44 1.43 -0.54
N HIS A 51 23.44 0.59 -0.31
CA HIS A 51 23.25 -0.07 0.97
C HIS A 51 23.95 -1.44 0.97
N PRO A 52 24.69 -1.81 2.04
CA PRO A 52 25.31 -3.11 2.13
C PRO A 52 24.29 -4.24 1.99
N LEU A 53 24.59 -5.21 1.15
CA LEU A 53 23.74 -6.37 0.95
C LEU A 53 24.08 -7.46 1.97
N GLN A 54 23.06 -8.09 2.51
CA GLN A 54 23.17 -9.35 3.23
C GLN A 54 22.80 -10.48 2.26
N PRO A 55 23.75 -11.28 1.77
CA PRO A 55 23.50 -12.26 0.71
C PRO A 55 22.45 -13.30 1.06
N THR A 56 22.27 -13.55 2.36
CA THR A 56 21.29 -14.51 2.90
C THR A 56 19.95 -13.89 3.23
N PHE A 57 19.76 -12.58 3.00
CA PHE A 57 18.48 -11.93 3.25
C PHE A 57 17.42 -12.39 2.25
N GLU A 58 16.28 -12.81 2.76
CA GLU A 58 15.12 -13.22 1.97
C GLU A 58 13.91 -12.34 2.29
N LEU A 59 13.16 -11.98 1.26
CA LEU A 59 11.80 -11.46 1.36
C LEU A 59 10.85 -12.54 0.85
N GLN A 60 10.05 -13.11 1.73
CA GLN A 60 9.05 -14.12 1.41
C GLN A 60 7.67 -13.47 1.41
N ILE A 61 6.92 -13.63 0.33
CA ILE A 61 5.56 -13.08 0.18
C ILE A 61 4.60 -14.21 -0.12
N ALA A 62 3.49 -14.26 0.62
CA ALA A 62 2.42 -15.24 0.43
C ALA A 62 1.06 -14.53 0.64
N GLY A 63 0.35 -14.25 -0.46
CA GLY A 63 -0.86 -13.44 -0.44
C GLY A 63 -0.58 -12.04 0.07
N SER A 64 -1.23 -11.66 1.16
CA SER A 64 -1.01 -10.37 1.83
C SER A 64 0.02 -10.42 2.97
N GLN A 65 0.67 -11.54 3.21
CA GLN A 65 1.65 -11.69 4.30
C GLN A 65 3.07 -11.63 3.77
N TYR A 66 3.98 -11.04 4.56
CA TYR A 66 5.41 -11.10 4.29
C TYR A 66 6.21 -11.60 5.49
N ARG A 67 7.37 -12.15 5.18
CA ARG A 67 8.45 -12.42 6.13
C ARG A 67 9.76 -11.92 5.52
N ALA A 68 10.59 -11.26 6.30
CA ALA A 68 11.85 -10.70 5.82
C ALA A 68 12.99 -10.90 6.82
N GLY A 69 14.17 -11.06 6.31
CA GLY A 69 15.38 -11.21 7.11
C GLY A 69 16.27 -12.36 6.66
N THR A 70 17.37 -12.57 7.38
CA THR A 70 18.20 -13.77 7.23
C THR A 70 17.46 -14.96 7.81
N PRO A 71 17.43 -16.13 7.12
CA PRO A 71 16.69 -17.31 7.62
C PRO A 71 17.18 -17.79 9.00
N PRO A 72 16.27 -18.10 9.92
CA PRO A 72 14.83 -17.91 9.81
C PRO A 72 14.44 -16.43 9.89
N PRO A 73 13.62 -15.91 8.94
CA PRO A 73 13.27 -14.50 8.90
C PRO A 73 12.52 -14.06 10.16
N SER A 74 12.98 -12.97 10.77
CA SER A 74 12.48 -12.48 12.05
C SER A 74 11.46 -11.35 11.93
N ASP A 75 11.43 -10.67 10.80
CA ASP A 75 10.47 -9.60 10.53
C ASP A 75 9.26 -10.15 9.80
N ARG A 76 8.06 -9.81 10.27
CA ARG A 76 6.79 -10.32 9.74
C ARG A 76 5.73 -9.24 9.74
N GLY A 77 4.84 -9.33 8.76
CA GLY A 77 3.72 -8.42 8.68
C GLY A 77 2.89 -8.64 7.43
N LYS A 78 2.20 -7.60 7.03
CA LYS A 78 1.32 -7.65 5.87
C LYS A 78 1.66 -6.59 4.83
N ILE A 79 1.28 -6.90 3.61
CA ILE A 79 1.31 -6.00 2.46
C ILE A 79 -0.14 -5.61 2.16
N ILE A 80 -0.39 -4.31 2.03
CA ILE A 80 -1.67 -3.76 1.59
C ILE A 80 -1.46 -3.23 0.18
N LEU A 81 -2.12 -3.82 -0.80
CA LEU A 81 -2.05 -3.39 -2.19
C LEU A 81 -3.21 -2.44 -2.50
N PHE A 82 -2.93 -1.43 -3.31
CA PHE A 82 -3.92 -0.48 -3.80
C PHE A 82 -4.19 -0.78 -5.27
N GLY A 83 -5.41 -1.22 -5.57
CA GLY A 83 -5.82 -1.73 -6.87
C GLY A 83 -6.02 -0.71 -7.99
N ASP A 84 -5.37 0.42 -7.93
CA ASP A 84 -5.42 1.47 -8.93
C ASP A 84 -4.17 1.40 -9.83
N GLU A 85 -4.12 0.33 -10.62
CA GLU A 85 -3.17 0.24 -11.72
C GLU A 85 -3.54 1.27 -12.79
N LEU A 86 -2.84 2.39 -12.77
CA LEU A 86 -2.74 3.21 -13.97
C LEU A 86 -1.81 2.46 -14.93
N ALA A 87 -2.37 1.99 -16.04
CA ALA A 87 -1.65 1.21 -17.02
C ALA A 87 -0.24 1.76 -17.30
N GLY A 88 0.79 0.97 -16.99
CA GLY A 88 2.19 1.35 -17.18
C GLY A 88 2.83 2.17 -16.05
N GLN A 89 2.12 2.42 -14.96
CA GLN A 89 2.67 3.08 -13.78
C GLN A 89 2.98 2.08 -12.67
N ALA A 90 3.82 2.52 -11.73
CA ALA A 90 4.15 1.76 -10.54
C ALA A 90 2.90 1.42 -9.71
N ALA A 91 2.75 0.17 -9.33
CA ALA A 91 1.71 -0.24 -8.41
C ALA A 91 2.06 0.25 -6.99
N ARG A 92 1.04 0.56 -6.20
CA ARG A 92 1.18 1.10 -4.84
C ARG A 92 0.96 0.03 -3.80
N MET A 93 1.79 0.05 -2.76
CA MET A 93 1.61 -0.82 -1.60
C MET A 93 2.03 -0.15 -0.30
N ASP A 94 1.52 -0.65 0.82
CA ASP A 94 2.06 -0.38 2.14
C ASP A 94 2.58 -1.69 2.74
N VAL A 95 3.73 -1.59 3.39
CA VAL A 95 4.30 -2.69 4.17
C VAL A 95 4.12 -2.38 5.64
N VAL A 96 3.38 -3.23 6.35
CA VAL A 96 3.02 -3.03 7.76
C VAL A 96 3.65 -4.11 8.61
N GLY A 97 4.57 -3.74 9.49
CA GLY A 97 5.22 -4.65 10.42
C GLY A 97 4.29 -5.05 11.57
N GLU A 98 4.10 -6.34 11.77
CA GLU A 98 3.28 -6.90 12.86
C GLU A 98 4.14 -7.53 13.95
N ASP A 99 5.34 -7.99 13.58
CA ASP A 99 6.28 -8.59 14.53
C ASP A 99 7.72 -8.43 14.02
N GLY A 100 8.69 -8.48 14.93
CA GLY A 100 10.11 -8.31 14.63
C GLY A 100 10.56 -6.84 14.63
N PRO A 101 11.69 -6.53 13.93
CA PRO A 101 12.29 -5.19 13.96
C PRO A 101 11.39 -4.06 13.48
N ASN A 102 10.46 -4.37 12.56
CA ASN A 102 9.56 -3.37 11.98
C ASN A 102 8.17 -3.36 12.62
N LYS A 103 7.99 -4.00 13.77
CA LYS A 103 6.70 -4.02 14.48
C LYS A 103 6.16 -2.62 14.71
N GLY A 104 4.91 -2.40 14.29
CA GLY A 104 4.22 -1.12 14.44
C GLY A 104 4.58 -0.06 13.39
N LYS A 105 5.49 -0.37 12.47
CA LYS A 105 5.87 0.49 11.36
C LYS A 105 4.96 0.29 10.16
N ARG A 106 4.75 1.36 9.39
CA ARG A 106 4.02 1.32 8.12
C ARG A 106 4.79 2.09 7.06
N TYR A 107 5.37 1.38 6.12
CA TYR A 107 6.17 1.96 5.05
C TYR A 107 5.35 2.09 3.77
N PRO A 108 4.98 3.32 3.36
CA PRO A 108 4.38 3.55 2.06
C PRO A 108 5.43 3.27 0.97
N ALA A 109 5.04 2.50 -0.03
CA ALA A 109 5.95 2.04 -1.09
C ALA A 109 5.26 1.99 -2.45
N ILE A 110 6.08 1.96 -3.49
CA ILE A 110 5.71 1.60 -4.85
C ILE A 110 6.52 0.39 -5.29
N TYR A 111 5.95 -0.44 -6.16
CA TYR A 111 6.65 -1.57 -6.75
C TYR A 111 6.35 -1.72 -8.24
N ARG A 112 7.23 -2.41 -8.92
CA ARG A 112 7.06 -2.83 -10.32
C ARG A 112 7.88 -4.07 -10.61
N PHE A 113 7.52 -4.76 -11.68
CA PHE A 113 8.34 -5.80 -12.27
C PHE A 113 9.12 -5.24 -13.45
N VAL A 114 10.43 -5.50 -13.49
CA VAL A 114 11.32 -5.19 -14.61
C VAL A 114 11.90 -6.51 -15.10
N GLY A 115 11.29 -7.06 -16.15
CA GLY A 115 11.55 -8.43 -16.56
C GLY A 115 11.18 -9.41 -15.45
N ARG A 116 12.18 -10.14 -14.94
CA ARG A 116 12.01 -11.12 -13.85
C ARG A 116 12.38 -10.57 -12.47
N GLU A 117 12.70 -9.29 -12.37
CA GLU A 117 13.10 -8.63 -11.15
C GLU A 117 11.93 -7.85 -10.55
N LEU A 118 11.83 -7.88 -9.23
CA LEU A 118 10.90 -7.06 -8.45
C LEU A 118 11.67 -5.86 -7.92
N GLU A 119 11.24 -4.66 -8.27
CA GLU A 119 11.78 -3.41 -7.77
C GLU A 119 10.78 -2.76 -6.82
N ILE A 120 11.22 -2.44 -5.62
CA ILE A 120 10.40 -1.78 -4.60
C ILE A 120 11.13 -0.52 -4.13
N CYS A 121 10.40 0.59 -3.99
CA CYS A 121 10.89 1.80 -3.36
C CYS A 121 10.01 2.12 -2.15
N TYR A 122 10.61 2.13 -0.96
CA TYR A 122 9.96 2.41 0.32
C TYR A 122 10.31 3.80 0.81
N ASP A 123 9.39 4.47 1.49
CA ASP A 123 9.74 5.58 2.39
C ASP A 123 9.84 5.06 3.83
N LEU A 124 11.07 4.90 4.32
CA LEU A 124 11.33 4.46 5.70
C LEU A 124 11.07 5.55 6.74
N SER A 125 10.77 6.79 6.32
CA SER A 125 10.32 7.85 7.23
C SER A 125 8.84 7.74 7.60
N GLU A 126 8.10 6.85 6.95
CA GLU A 126 6.66 6.59 7.15
C GLU A 126 5.75 7.79 6.79
N LYS A 127 6.26 8.77 6.05
CA LYS A 127 5.57 10.03 5.78
C LYS A 127 4.85 10.04 4.45
N GLU A 128 5.57 9.77 3.37
CA GLU A 128 5.06 9.99 2.02
C GLU A 128 5.42 8.85 1.08
N ARG A 129 4.45 8.43 0.27
CA ARG A 129 4.69 7.39 -0.74
C ARG A 129 5.62 7.91 -1.83
N PRO A 130 6.67 7.15 -2.18
CA PRO A 130 7.52 7.51 -3.30
C PRO A 130 6.70 7.64 -4.61
N SER A 131 7.01 8.63 -5.41
CA SER A 131 6.44 8.81 -6.76
C SER A 131 7.31 8.23 -7.87
N GLU A 132 8.58 7.90 -7.55
CA GLU A 132 9.58 7.42 -8.48
C GLU A 132 10.45 6.34 -7.83
N PHE A 133 11.05 5.49 -8.66
CA PHE A 133 12.03 4.49 -8.21
C PHE A 133 13.43 5.11 -8.08
N VAL A 134 13.57 6.04 -7.15
CA VAL A 134 14.82 6.77 -6.91
C VAL A 134 15.13 6.79 -5.42
N SER A 135 16.39 6.54 -5.08
CA SER A 135 16.93 6.82 -3.74
C SER A 135 17.68 8.14 -3.80
N ARG A 136 17.30 9.14 -3.01
CA ARG A 136 17.87 10.50 -3.05
C ARG A 136 18.65 10.81 -1.77
N GLU A 137 19.74 11.52 -1.92
CA GLU A 137 20.51 11.99 -0.77
C GLU A 137 19.67 12.82 0.19
N GLY A 138 19.89 12.64 1.49
CA GLY A 138 19.14 13.32 2.55
C GLY A 138 17.71 12.81 2.77
N THR A 139 17.31 11.73 2.08
CA THR A 139 16.00 11.12 2.24
C THR A 139 16.09 9.74 2.91
N MET A 140 14.95 9.22 3.37
CA MET A 140 14.82 7.85 3.85
C MET A 140 14.23 6.92 2.77
N LEU A 141 14.39 7.31 1.50
CA LEU A 141 13.96 6.49 0.37
C LEU A 141 14.88 5.29 0.21
N PHE A 142 14.33 4.10 0.39
CA PHE A 142 15.00 2.82 0.28
C PHE A 142 14.53 2.11 -0.99
N ARG A 143 15.40 2.03 -1.99
CA ARG A 143 15.14 1.37 -3.26
C ARG A 143 15.86 0.03 -3.29
N VAL A 144 15.11 -1.03 -3.55
CA VAL A 144 15.62 -2.40 -3.57
C VAL A 144 15.18 -3.11 -4.84
N THR A 145 16.11 -3.82 -5.45
CA THR A 145 15.85 -4.75 -6.55
C THR A 145 16.06 -6.16 -6.05
N TYR A 146 15.08 -7.00 -6.31
CA TYR A 146 15.07 -8.41 -5.94
C TYR A 146 14.99 -9.30 -7.18
N TYR A 147 15.51 -10.51 -7.06
CA TYR A 147 15.27 -11.58 -8.03
C TYR A 147 14.62 -12.77 -7.34
N LYS A 148 13.83 -13.52 -8.08
CA LYS A 148 13.10 -14.68 -7.52
C LYS A 148 14.05 -15.84 -7.31
N LYS A 149 13.96 -16.46 -6.14
CA LYS A 149 14.71 -17.68 -5.78
C LYS A 149 14.20 -18.90 -6.54
#